data_4d88686a932ba86e346008e2ba8bc274
#
_entry.id   4d88686a932ba86e346008e2ba8bc274
#
_cell.length_a   1.000
_cell.length_b   1.000
_cell.length_c   1.000
_cell.angle_alpha   90.00
_cell.angle_beta   90.00
_cell.angle_gamma   90.00
#
_symmetry.space_group_name_H-M   'P 1'
#
loop_
_entity.id
_entity.type
_entity.pdbx_description
1 polymer ?
#
loop_
_entity_poly.entity_id
_entity_poly.type
_entity_poly.pdbx_seq_one_letter_code
_entity_poly.pdbx_strand_id
1 'polypeptide(L)'
;GKVLDRLLEKAGVDRGEVYMTNLVKCHLPHNRRPKQREIEACSDWLEEEIALIRPEILVPLGYFATKYLFEKNGLKIPEKRDFHLVYGKLIWTGKAKIYPLPHPAFLLYNPQLEEEVARHYRKLAVFKRECKWRRVCPMTRYYEEGRLDRRWIELFCKGDWESCKRYQLEERGIWHPDNMLPDGSIDESLD
;
A
#
# COMPACT_ATOMS: atom_id res chain seq x y z
N GLY A 1 -6.21 -2.94 18.34
CA GLY A 1 -6.09 -2.27 19.64
C GLY A 1 -6.31 -0.77 19.50
N LYS A 2 -6.57 -0.06 20.60
CA LYS A 2 -7.00 1.36 20.63
C LYS A 2 -6.19 2.32 19.76
N VAL A 3 -4.88 2.16 19.65
CA VAL A 3 -4.02 3.02 18.81
C VAL A 3 -4.34 2.82 17.32
N LEU A 4 -4.48 1.57 16.88
CA LEU A 4 -4.84 1.28 15.50
C LEU A 4 -6.25 1.79 15.16
N ASP A 5 -7.21 1.58 16.05
CA ASP A 5 -8.60 2.03 15.84
C ASP A 5 -8.64 3.56 15.67
N ARG A 6 -7.90 4.29 16.51
CA ARG A 6 -7.75 5.76 16.38
C ARG A 6 -7.07 6.17 15.06
N LEU A 7 -6.07 5.43 14.57
CA LEU A 7 -5.42 5.72 13.29
C LEU A 7 -6.35 5.45 12.10
N LEU A 8 -7.15 4.40 12.14
CA LEU A 8 -8.17 4.11 11.12
C LEU A 8 -9.27 5.17 11.11
N GLU A 9 -9.75 5.60 12.30
CA GLU A 9 -10.71 6.69 12.45
C GLU A 9 -10.18 7.99 11.82
N LYS A 10 -8.94 8.39 12.15
CA LYS A 10 -8.26 9.56 11.53
C LYS A 10 -8.10 9.41 10.01
N ALA A 11 -8.03 8.19 9.52
CA ALA A 11 -7.94 7.90 8.09
C ALA A 11 -9.32 7.86 7.39
N GLY A 12 -10.43 7.92 8.13
CA GLY A 12 -11.78 7.77 7.57
C GLY A 12 -12.03 6.34 7.06
N VAL A 13 -11.40 5.35 7.68
CA VAL A 13 -11.56 3.92 7.35
C VAL A 13 -12.31 3.23 8.47
N ASP A 14 -13.49 2.68 8.16
CA ASP A 14 -14.26 1.91 9.13
C ASP A 14 -13.54 0.61 9.49
N ARG A 15 -13.56 0.27 10.80
CA ARG A 15 -12.95 -0.97 11.29
C ARG A 15 -13.59 -2.24 10.69
N GLY A 16 -14.88 -2.17 10.34
CA GLY A 16 -15.62 -3.25 9.68
C GLY A 16 -15.24 -3.46 8.21
N GLU A 17 -14.60 -2.48 7.56
CA GLU A 17 -14.15 -2.60 6.17
C GLU A 17 -12.80 -3.30 6.02
N VAL A 18 -12.11 -3.57 7.13
CA VAL A 18 -10.78 -4.17 7.11
C VAL A 18 -10.77 -5.52 7.82
N TYR A 19 -10.24 -6.52 7.13
CA TYR A 19 -9.88 -7.79 7.75
C TYR A 19 -8.53 -7.66 8.44
N MET A 20 -8.44 -8.09 9.69
CA MET A 20 -7.20 -7.99 10.46
C MET A 20 -6.78 -9.34 11.00
N THR A 21 -5.53 -9.65 10.77
CA THR A 21 -4.91 -10.88 11.25
C THR A 21 -3.47 -10.63 11.72
N ASN A 22 -2.87 -11.65 12.31
CA ASN A 22 -1.48 -11.62 12.74
C ASN A 22 -0.62 -12.53 11.85
N LEU A 23 0.63 -12.12 11.62
CA LEU A 23 1.63 -12.95 10.96
C LEU A 23 1.89 -14.25 11.73
N VAL A 24 1.97 -14.16 13.07
CA VAL A 24 2.08 -15.31 13.97
C VAL A 24 0.77 -15.48 14.72
N LYS A 25 0.17 -16.68 14.63
CA LYS A 25 -1.17 -16.97 15.18
C LYS A 25 -1.14 -17.27 16.68
N CYS A 26 0.03 -17.56 17.24
CA CYS A 26 0.20 -17.87 18.65
C CYS A 26 0.66 -16.65 19.45
N HIS A 27 0.23 -16.57 20.72
CA HIS A 27 0.78 -15.60 21.65
C HIS A 27 2.24 -15.96 21.99
N LEU A 28 3.13 -14.98 21.81
CA LEU A 28 4.55 -15.16 22.16
C LEU A 28 4.80 -14.71 23.60
N PRO A 29 5.46 -15.53 24.45
CA PRO A 29 5.74 -15.18 25.83
C PRO A 29 6.40 -13.80 25.94
N HIS A 30 5.93 -13.00 26.91
CA HIS A 30 6.43 -11.64 27.18
C HIS A 30 6.44 -10.70 25.95
N ASN A 31 5.56 -10.94 24.96
CA ASN A 31 5.49 -10.16 23.72
C ASN A 31 6.86 -10.07 22.98
N ARG A 32 7.70 -11.09 23.11
CA ARG A 32 8.99 -11.14 22.42
C ARG A 32 8.79 -11.12 20.90
N ARG A 33 9.85 -10.79 20.18
CA ARG A 33 9.86 -10.84 18.72
C ARG A 33 9.73 -12.29 18.22
N PRO A 34 9.00 -12.51 17.11
CA PRO A 34 8.89 -13.83 16.50
C PRO A 34 10.24 -14.29 15.96
N LYS A 35 10.50 -15.59 16.05
CA LYS A 35 11.60 -16.25 15.36
C LYS A 35 11.16 -16.63 13.95
N GLN A 36 12.11 -16.78 13.03
CA GLN A 36 11.82 -17.12 11.64
C GLN A 36 11.00 -18.42 11.53
N ARG A 37 11.37 -19.47 12.26
CA ARG A 37 10.61 -20.74 12.29
C ARG A 37 9.16 -20.62 12.76
N GLU A 38 8.85 -19.62 13.60
CA GLU A 38 7.48 -19.38 14.09
C GLU A 38 6.66 -18.67 13.04
N ILE A 39 7.27 -17.79 12.27
CA ILE A 39 6.66 -17.15 11.12
C ILE A 39 6.35 -18.20 10.05
N GLU A 40 7.31 -19.06 9.73
CA GLU A 40 7.15 -20.15 8.75
C GLU A 40 6.03 -21.11 9.14
N ALA A 41 5.99 -21.51 10.42
CA ALA A 41 4.94 -22.41 10.95
C ALA A 41 3.52 -21.82 10.88
N CYS A 42 3.39 -20.48 10.81
CA CYS A 42 2.09 -19.79 10.71
C CYS A 42 1.77 -19.28 9.29
N SER A 43 2.73 -19.38 8.37
CA SER A 43 2.60 -18.78 7.04
C SER A 43 1.44 -19.34 6.22
N ASP A 44 1.20 -20.65 6.28
CA ASP A 44 0.15 -21.30 5.52
C ASP A 44 -1.23 -20.79 5.91
N TRP A 45 -1.47 -20.56 7.20
CA TRP A 45 -2.71 -19.94 7.69
C TRP A 45 -2.94 -18.54 7.11
N LEU A 46 -1.87 -17.73 7.06
CA LEU A 46 -1.98 -16.38 6.49
C LEU A 46 -2.24 -16.43 4.98
N GLU A 47 -1.60 -17.33 4.27
CA GLU A 47 -1.83 -17.51 2.82
C GLU A 47 -3.26 -17.96 2.52
N GLU A 48 -3.82 -18.90 3.34
CA GLU A 48 -5.21 -19.32 3.22
C GLU A 48 -6.17 -18.14 3.48
N GLU A 49 -5.93 -17.33 4.53
CA GLU A 49 -6.73 -16.13 4.81
C GLU A 49 -6.68 -15.15 3.62
N ILE A 50 -5.51 -14.87 3.06
CA ILE A 50 -5.36 -14.00 1.89
C ILE A 50 -6.11 -14.56 0.68
N ALA A 51 -6.03 -15.87 0.45
CA ALA A 51 -6.70 -16.54 -0.68
C ALA A 51 -8.23 -16.52 -0.54
N LEU A 52 -8.75 -16.62 0.69
CA LEU A 52 -10.19 -16.58 0.98
C LEU A 52 -10.75 -15.16 0.90
N ILE A 53 -10.08 -14.20 1.54
CA ILE A 53 -10.53 -12.80 1.62
C ILE A 53 -10.33 -12.08 0.28
N ARG A 54 -9.28 -12.41 -0.46
CA ARG A 54 -8.88 -11.76 -1.73
C ARG A 54 -8.83 -10.23 -1.61
N PRO A 55 -8.06 -9.70 -0.66
CA PRO A 55 -8.03 -8.27 -0.42
C PRO A 55 -7.48 -7.50 -1.63
N GLU A 56 -8.00 -6.31 -1.89
CA GLU A 56 -7.48 -5.42 -2.94
C GLU A 56 -6.08 -4.90 -2.59
N ILE A 57 -5.83 -4.69 -1.29
CA ILE A 57 -4.56 -4.17 -0.78
C ILE A 57 -4.18 -4.94 0.49
N LEU A 58 -2.94 -5.41 0.53
CA LEU A 58 -2.31 -5.96 1.73
C LEU A 58 -1.58 -4.84 2.47
N VAL A 59 -1.91 -4.67 3.74
CA VAL A 59 -1.35 -3.60 4.58
C VAL A 59 -0.54 -4.20 5.72
N PRO A 60 0.74 -4.56 5.50
CA PRO A 60 1.58 -5.07 6.56
C PRO A 60 1.93 -3.95 7.56
N LEU A 61 1.74 -4.24 8.86
CA LEU A 61 2.03 -3.32 9.94
C LEU A 61 3.39 -3.63 10.58
N GLY A 62 4.36 -2.78 10.35
CA GLY A 62 5.71 -2.86 10.92
C GLY A 62 6.64 -3.83 10.20
N TYR A 63 7.83 -3.98 10.77
CA TYR A 63 8.97 -4.67 10.16
C TYR A 63 8.70 -6.13 9.75
N PHE A 64 8.22 -6.97 10.67
CA PHE A 64 8.11 -8.41 10.43
C PHE A 64 7.07 -8.75 9.35
N ALA A 65 5.89 -8.13 9.41
CA ALA A 65 4.84 -8.33 8.41
C ALA A 65 5.27 -7.82 7.03
N THR A 66 5.93 -6.65 6.97
CA THR A 66 6.44 -6.09 5.72
C THR A 66 7.53 -6.96 5.13
N LYS A 67 8.51 -7.38 5.94
CA LYS A 67 9.58 -8.27 5.49
C LYS A 67 9.01 -9.55 4.89
N TYR A 68 8.10 -10.21 5.61
CA TYR A 68 7.46 -11.45 5.14
C TYR A 68 6.79 -11.27 3.77
N LEU A 69 5.93 -10.25 3.61
CA LEU A 69 5.24 -10.02 2.34
C LEU A 69 6.20 -9.63 1.22
N PHE A 70 7.30 -8.95 1.53
CA PHE A 70 8.33 -8.62 0.52
C PHE A 70 9.06 -9.89 0.07
N GLU A 71 9.52 -10.74 0.99
CA GLU A 71 10.15 -12.03 0.67
C GLU A 71 9.24 -12.90 -0.20
N LYS A 72 7.98 -13.02 0.22
CA LYS A 72 6.98 -13.84 -0.49
C LYS A 72 6.71 -13.38 -1.92
N ASN A 73 6.81 -12.08 -2.18
CA ASN A 73 6.56 -11.48 -3.50
C ASN A 73 7.84 -11.17 -4.28
N GLY A 74 9.00 -11.64 -3.85
CA GLY A 74 10.29 -11.40 -4.53
C GLY A 74 10.72 -9.95 -4.56
N LEU A 75 10.23 -9.12 -3.62
CA LEU A 75 10.60 -7.72 -3.52
C LEU A 75 11.92 -7.55 -2.76
N LYS A 76 12.68 -6.53 -3.15
CA LYS A 76 13.91 -6.17 -2.43
C LYS A 76 13.57 -5.72 -1.01
N ILE A 77 14.17 -6.39 -0.02
CA ILE A 77 14.02 -6.06 1.38
C ILE A 77 15.04 -4.98 1.74
N PRO A 78 14.61 -3.81 2.25
CA PRO A 78 15.53 -2.80 2.75
C PRO A 78 16.32 -3.30 3.97
N GLU A 79 17.50 -2.72 4.21
CA GLU A 79 18.16 -2.91 5.50
C GLU A 79 17.25 -2.42 6.63
N LYS A 80 17.41 -3.00 7.82
CA LYS A 80 16.51 -2.70 8.95
C LYS A 80 16.46 -1.20 9.29
N ARG A 81 17.59 -0.49 9.16
CA ARG A 81 17.68 0.96 9.37
C ARG A 81 16.87 1.77 8.34
N ASP A 82 16.73 1.24 7.13
CA ASP A 82 16.09 1.93 5.98
C ASP A 82 14.62 1.52 5.79
N PHE A 83 14.08 0.71 6.72
CA PHE A 83 12.70 0.22 6.60
C PHE A 83 11.65 1.32 6.62
N HIS A 84 11.95 2.46 7.25
CA HIS A 84 11.08 3.64 7.23
C HIS A 84 10.86 4.19 5.82
N LEU A 85 11.78 3.94 4.87
CA LEU A 85 11.70 4.41 3.48
C LEU A 85 10.60 3.72 2.66
N VAL A 86 10.11 2.55 3.09
CA VAL A 86 9.04 1.83 2.39
C VAL A 86 7.66 2.09 2.98
N TYR A 87 7.58 2.61 4.20
CA TYR A 87 6.30 2.95 4.80
C TYR A 87 5.58 4.06 4.02
N GLY A 88 4.29 3.88 3.82
CA GLY A 88 3.47 4.84 3.07
C GLY A 88 3.68 4.81 1.55
N LYS A 89 4.36 3.81 1.01
CA LYS A 89 4.52 3.62 -0.44
C LYS A 89 3.67 2.47 -0.94
N LEU A 90 2.81 2.72 -1.91
CA LEU A 90 2.04 1.67 -2.58
C LEU A 90 2.94 0.95 -3.59
N ILE A 91 2.97 -0.38 -3.51
CA ILE A 91 3.80 -1.26 -4.33
C ILE A 91 2.89 -2.23 -5.07
N TRP A 92 3.10 -2.39 -6.38
CA TRP A 92 2.45 -3.39 -7.20
C TRP A 92 3.41 -4.55 -7.48
N THR A 93 2.99 -5.78 -7.13
CA THR A 93 3.82 -6.99 -7.28
C THR A 93 3.56 -7.76 -8.59
N GLY A 94 2.68 -7.25 -9.44
CA GLY A 94 2.14 -7.99 -10.58
C GLY A 94 0.88 -8.81 -10.24
N LYS A 95 0.63 -9.06 -8.95
CA LYS A 95 -0.52 -9.84 -8.45
C LYS A 95 -1.32 -9.12 -7.38
N ALA A 96 -0.66 -8.42 -6.47
CA ALA A 96 -1.27 -7.75 -5.33
C ALA A 96 -0.68 -6.36 -5.11
N LYS A 97 -1.47 -5.47 -4.53
CA LYS A 97 -1.00 -4.19 -4.00
C LYS A 97 -0.57 -4.39 -2.55
N ILE A 98 0.62 -3.90 -2.20
CA ILE A 98 1.16 -3.91 -0.83
C ILE A 98 1.40 -2.47 -0.40
N TYR A 99 0.86 -2.10 0.76
CA TYR A 99 1.02 -0.78 1.35
C TYR A 99 1.56 -0.87 2.78
N PRO A 100 2.88 -0.89 2.97
CA PRO A 100 3.49 -1.02 4.29
C PRO A 100 3.23 0.21 5.16
N LEU A 101 2.89 -0.02 6.43
CA LEU A 101 2.67 1.03 7.43
C LEU A 101 3.51 0.78 8.69
N PRO A 102 3.87 1.85 9.42
CA PRO A 102 4.45 1.70 10.75
C PRO A 102 3.49 0.93 11.68
N HIS A 103 4.05 0.07 12.54
CA HIS A 103 3.22 -0.65 13.50
C HIS A 103 2.64 0.32 14.54
N PRO A 104 1.33 0.24 14.87
CA PRO A 104 0.70 1.18 15.80
C PRO A 104 1.38 1.26 17.18
N ALA A 105 1.94 0.15 17.66
CA ALA A 105 2.67 0.13 18.93
C ALA A 105 3.92 1.04 18.95
N PHE A 106 4.43 1.47 17.78
CA PHE A 106 5.49 2.46 17.67
C PHE A 106 5.12 3.77 18.38
N LEU A 107 3.85 4.16 18.30
CA LEU A 107 3.34 5.38 18.91
C LEU A 107 3.23 5.32 20.45
N LEU A 108 3.27 4.12 21.04
CA LEU A 108 3.31 3.99 22.51
C LEU A 108 4.64 4.53 23.09
N TYR A 109 5.70 4.49 22.27
CA TYR A 109 7.03 4.96 22.64
C TYR A 109 7.39 6.31 22.00
N ASN A 110 6.66 6.70 20.96
CA ASN A 110 6.92 7.91 20.17
C ASN A 110 5.62 8.67 19.88
N PRO A 111 4.88 9.11 20.90
CA PRO A 111 3.56 9.75 20.72
C PRO A 111 3.64 11.05 19.91
N GLN A 112 4.77 11.75 19.93
CA GLN A 112 5.00 12.98 19.16
C GLN A 112 4.96 12.77 17.63
N LEU A 113 5.12 11.51 17.15
CA LEU A 113 5.10 11.17 15.73
C LEU A 113 3.70 10.73 15.23
N GLU A 114 2.67 10.88 16.07
CA GLU A 114 1.32 10.41 15.71
C GLU A 114 0.81 11.04 14.42
N GLU A 115 1.03 12.33 14.21
CA GLU A 115 0.53 13.02 13.00
C GLU A 115 1.29 12.57 11.74
N GLU A 116 2.58 12.33 11.85
CA GLU A 116 3.38 11.77 10.76
C GLU A 116 2.90 10.36 10.38
N VAL A 117 2.70 9.49 11.35
CA VAL A 117 2.16 8.15 11.15
C VAL A 117 0.74 8.21 10.59
N ALA A 118 -0.14 9.06 11.15
CA ALA A 118 -1.52 9.21 10.69
C ALA A 118 -1.59 9.65 9.22
N ARG A 119 -0.63 10.45 8.72
CA ARG A 119 -0.56 10.84 7.32
C ARG A 119 -0.46 9.64 6.38
N HIS A 120 0.34 8.63 6.74
CA HIS A 120 0.41 7.40 5.98
C HIS A 120 -0.91 6.62 6.02
N TYR A 121 -1.58 6.56 7.18
CA TYR A 121 -2.87 5.87 7.30
C TYR A 121 -3.98 6.55 6.50
N ARG A 122 -4.01 7.88 6.37
CA ARG A 122 -5.01 8.62 5.57
C ARG A 122 -5.04 8.21 4.10
N LYS A 123 -3.92 7.74 3.55
CA LYS A 123 -3.86 7.22 2.17
C LYS A 123 -4.75 6.00 1.94
N LEU A 124 -5.08 5.24 2.99
CA LEU A 124 -6.01 4.12 2.88
C LEU A 124 -7.39 4.55 2.37
N ALA A 125 -7.87 5.74 2.76
CA ALA A 125 -9.13 6.28 2.24
C ALA A 125 -9.05 6.64 0.74
N VAL A 126 -7.88 7.08 0.27
CA VAL A 126 -7.65 7.37 -1.16
C VAL A 126 -7.80 6.11 -2.00
N PHE A 127 -7.27 4.97 -1.50
CA PHE A 127 -7.28 3.69 -2.22
C PHE A 127 -8.67 3.05 -2.34
N LYS A 128 -9.66 3.53 -1.57
CA LYS A 128 -11.06 3.07 -1.65
C LYS A 128 -11.78 3.55 -2.92
N ARG A 129 -11.20 4.50 -3.64
CA ARG A 129 -11.81 5.11 -4.83
C ARG A 129 -10.83 5.08 -5.99
N GLU A 130 -11.38 4.93 -7.18
CA GLU A 130 -10.60 5.12 -8.40
C GLU A 130 -10.47 6.62 -8.73
N CYS A 131 -9.42 6.96 -9.49
CA CYS A 131 -9.26 8.30 -10.04
C CYS A 131 -10.50 8.71 -10.84
N LYS A 132 -11.07 9.88 -10.55
CA LYS A 132 -12.28 10.38 -11.25
C LYS A 132 -12.07 10.57 -12.77
N TRP A 133 -10.85 10.88 -13.18
CA TRP A 133 -10.46 11.07 -14.58
C TRP A 133 -10.20 9.75 -15.33
N ARG A 134 -10.19 8.60 -14.65
CA ARG A 134 -9.79 7.31 -15.22
C ARG A 134 -10.48 7.01 -16.54
N ARG A 135 -11.79 7.26 -16.65
CA ARG A 135 -12.58 6.89 -17.85
C ARG A 135 -12.22 7.68 -19.11
N VAL A 136 -11.69 8.89 -18.96
CA VAL A 136 -11.33 9.78 -20.05
C VAL A 136 -9.83 9.97 -20.22
N CYS A 137 -9.04 9.47 -19.26
CA CYS A 137 -7.59 9.61 -19.27
C CYS A 137 -6.96 8.73 -20.35
N PRO A 138 -6.04 9.25 -21.18
CA PRO A 138 -5.32 8.48 -22.20
C PRO A 138 -4.62 7.23 -21.67
N MET A 139 -4.18 7.22 -20.40
CA MET A 139 -3.56 6.05 -19.77
C MET A 139 -4.47 4.81 -19.78
N THR A 140 -5.78 4.97 -19.59
CA THR A 140 -6.73 3.86 -19.66
C THR A 140 -6.81 3.31 -21.06
N ARG A 141 -6.90 4.17 -22.07
CA ARG A 141 -6.92 3.79 -23.50
C ARG A 141 -5.64 3.03 -23.86
N TYR A 142 -4.46 3.57 -23.54
CA TYR A 142 -3.18 2.90 -23.83
C TYR A 142 -3.03 1.55 -23.16
N TYR A 143 -3.58 1.41 -21.95
CA TYR A 143 -3.62 0.12 -21.27
C TYR A 143 -4.54 -0.89 -21.98
N GLU A 144 -5.74 -0.46 -22.39
CA GLU A 144 -6.70 -1.30 -23.12
C GLU A 144 -6.17 -1.73 -24.50
N GLU A 145 -5.38 -0.89 -25.14
CA GLU A 145 -4.65 -1.17 -26.38
C GLU A 145 -3.41 -2.07 -26.18
N GLY A 146 -3.06 -2.43 -24.94
CA GLY A 146 -1.88 -3.23 -24.61
C GLY A 146 -0.55 -2.48 -24.74
N ARG A 147 -0.56 -1.15 -24.86
CA ARG A 147 0.61 -0.28 -25.02
C ARG A 147 1.16 0.21 -23.68
N LEU A 148 0.41 0.13 -22.60
CA LEU A 148 0.80 0.60 -21.28
C LEU A 148 0.82 -0.55 -20.26
N ASP A 149 1.89 -0.65 -19.46
CA ASP A 149 2.01 -1.64 -18.39
C ASP A 149 0.91 -1.45 -17.34
N ARG A 150 0.31 -2.55 -16.92
CA ARG A 150 -0.76 -2.61 -15.91
C ARG A 150 -0.39 -1.91 -14.60
N ARG A 151 0.90 -1.90 -14.22
CA ARG A 151 1.37 -1.26 -12.99
C ARG A 151 0.93 0.20 -12.86
N TRP A 152 0.88 0.94 -13.97
CA TRP A 152 0.47 2.34 -13.96
C TRP A 152 -0.99 2.53 -13.56
N ILE A 153 -1.85 1.63 -14.03
CA ILE A 153 -3.27 1.62 -13.67
C ILE A 153 -3.44 1.24 -12.19
N GLU A 154 -2.75 0.18 -11.74
CA GLU A 154 -2.91 -0.33 -10.37
C GLU A 154 -2.31 0.60 -9.31
N LEU A 155 -1.14 1.20 -9.59
CA LEU A 155 -0.49 2.10 -8.64
C LEU A 155 -1.17 3.47 -8.55
N PHE A 156 -1.66 4.00 -9.67
CA PHE A 156 -2.20 5.35 -9.74
C PHE A 156 -3.72 5.38 -9.92
N CYS A 157 -4.26 4.88 -11.02
CA CYS A 157 -5.68 5.02 -11.32
C CYS A 157 -6.59 4.30 -10.32
N LYS A 158 -6.17 3.15 -9.81
CA LYS A 158 -6.83 2.30 -8.81
C LYS A 158 -6.06 2.25 -7.48
N GLY A 159 -5.19 3.19 -7.23
CA GLY A 159 -4.32 3.25 -6.06
C GLY A 159 -4.14 4.68 -5.57
N ASP A 160 -2.91 5.16 -5.51
CA ASP A 160 -2.57 6.52 -5.06
C ASP A 160 -2.74 7.55 -6.18
N TRP A 161 -3.98 7.76 -6.64
CA TRP A 161 -4.30 8.70 -7.71
C TRP A 161 -3.99 10.17 -7.34
N GLU A 162 -3.94 10.53 -6.05
CA GLU A 162 -3.54 11.87 -5.62
C GLU A 162 -2.07 12.17 -5.93
N SER A 163 -1.20 11.14 -5.96
CA SER A 163 0.21 11.30 -6.31
C SER A 163 0.45 11.37 -7.83
N CYS A 164 -0.56 11.06 -8.64
CA CYS A 164 -0.47 11.12 -10.10
C CYS A 164 -0.24 12.55 -10.58
N LYS A 165 0.83 12.79 -11.34
CA LYS A 165 1.14 14.13 -11.90
C LYS A 165 0.08 14.62 -12.88
N ARG A 166 -0.45 13.71 -13.70
CA ARG A 166 -1.57 14.04 -14.61
C ARG A 166 -2.78 14.53 -13.82
N TYR A 167 -3.20 13.80 -12.78
CA TYR A 167 -4.29 14.20 -11.89
C TYR A 167 -4.03 15.59 -11.30
N GLN A 168 -2.83 15.84 -10.77
CA GLN A 168 -2.46 17.11 -10.15
C GLN A 168 -2.49 18.29 -11.15
N LEU A 169 -2.15 18.05 -12.41
CA LEU A 169 -2.19 19.05 -13.47
C LEU A 169 -3.63 19.33 -13.92
N GLU A 170 -4.44 18.28 -14.14
CA GLU A 170 -5.87 18.39 -14.47
C GLU A 170 -6.65 19.21 -13.41
N GLU A 171 -6.41 18.94 -12.12
CA GLU A 171 -7.08 19.69 -11.04
C GLU A 171 -6.73 21.18 -11.02
N ARG A 172 -5.62 21.55 -11.63
CA ARG A 172 -5.17 22.94 -11.76
C ARG A 172 -5.47 23.58 -13.12
N GLY A 173 -6.08 22.82 -14.05
CA GLY A 173 -6.33 23.26 -15.43
C GLY A 173 -5.04 23.48 -16.23
N ILE A 174 -3.96 22.80 -15.88
CA ILE A 174 -2.68 22.88 -16.57
C ILE A 174 -2.59 21.80 -17.62
N TRP A 175 -2.37 22.21 -18.88
CA TRP A 175 -2.18 21.30 -19.98
C TRP A 175 -0.95 20.40 -19.80
N HIS A 176 -1.06 19.15 -20.23
CA HIS A 176 0.04 18.17 -20.32
C HIS A 176 -0.19 17.25 -21.52
N PRO A 177 0.88 16.68 -22.12
CA PRO A 177 0.75 15.81 -23.27
C PRO A 177 0.10 14.45 -22.90
N ASP A 178 -0.53 13.82 -23.90
CA ASP A 178 -1.22 12.53 -23.71
C ASP A 178 -0.27 11.40 -23.29
N ASN A 179 0.96 11.41 -23.80
CA ASN A 179 2.02 10.43 -23.51
C ASN A 179 2.79 10.70 -22.19
N MET A 180 2.37 11.68 -21.38
CA MET A 180 2.92 11.83 -20.03
C MET A 180 2.43 10.70 -19.13
N LEU A 181 3.33 9.98 -18.49
CA LEU A 181 3.03 8.93 -17.50
C LEU A 181 2.56 9.53 -16.16
N PRO A 182 1.92 8.73 -15.30
CA PRO A 182 1.46 9.17 -13.98
C PRO A 182 2.54 9.75 -13.05
N ASP A 183 3.80 9.37 -13.20
CA ASP A 183 4.93 9.92 -12.44
C ASP A 183 5.46 11.25 -13.01
N GLY A 184 4.95 11.68 -14.18
CA GLY A 184 5.33 12.89 -14.87
C GLY A 184 6.40 12.70 -15.96
N SER A 185 6.96 11.52 -16.12
CA SER A 185 7.86 11.20 -17.22
C SER A 185 7.11 11.12 -18.57
N ILE A 186 7.81 11.28 -19.67
CA ILE A 186 7.25 11.18 -21.03
C ILE A 186 7.63 9.82 -21.61
N ASP A 187 6.67 9.13 -22.18
CA ASP A 187 6.89 7.88 -22.92
C ASP A 187 6.61 8.13 -24.41
N GLU A 188 7.67 8.30 -25.18
CA GLU A 188 7.60 8.58 -26.63
C GLU A 188 6.96 7.42 -27.42
N SER A 189 6.89 6.21 -26.87
CA SER A 189 6.26 5.06 -27.54
C SER A 189 4.72 5.14 -27.53
N LEU A 190 4.15 6.06 -26.76
CA LEU A 190 2.69 6.26 -26.65
C LEU A 190 2.16 7.35 -27.59
N ASP A 191 3.01 7.97 -28.38
CA ASP A 191 2.61 8.94 -29.41
C ASP A 191 1.88 8.29 -30.59
#